data_3c8bdc7592ef8db9174ece721448f879
#
_entry.id   3c8bdc7592ef8db9174ece721448f879
#
_cell.length_a   1.000
_cell.length_b   1.000
_cell.length_c   1.000
_cell.angle_alpha   90.00
_cell.angle_beta   90.00
_cell.angle_gamma   90.00
#
_symmetry.space_group_name_H-M   'P 1'
#
loop_
_entity.id
_entity.type
_entity.pdbx_description
1 polymer ?
#
loop_
_entity_poly.entity_id
_entity_poly.type
_entity_poly.pdbx_seq_one_letter_code
_entity_poly.pdbx_strand_id
1 'polypeptide(L)'
;GGVAMMTTASLFAFFSKPQILISAFKGLFGKKDPSKQSDVLKDIELPMNVFVIGIPVVGGIVVALAAHFFDVKVWMGIIAVPLIFVFTLIAVNSTGLTSITPSGALGKLTQLTFGVIAPGNITTNLMTAGITGEVAGNASNLLMDIKPGYMLGGKPRHQAVGHVLGIIAGALVSVPVFYLVFMRNGPANLVTDQY
;
A
#
# COMPACT_ATOMS: atom_id res chain seq x y z
N GLY A 1 8.65 24.94 7.89
CA GLY A 1 9.35 25.02 6.59
C GLY A 1 9.56 23.67 5.93
N GLY A 2 10.37 22.74 6.50
CA GLY A 2 10.81 21.51 5.85
C GLY A 2 9.68 20.59 5.40
N VAL A 3 8.66 20.37 6.23
CA VAL A 3 7.52 19.52 5.87
C VAL A 3 6.74 20.08 4.67
N ALA A 4 6.54 21.39 4.61
CA ALA A 4 5.87 22.02 3.48
C ALA A 4 6.68 21.84 2.18
N MET A 5 8.00 22.02 2.23
CA MET A 5 8.89 21.77 1.08
C MET A 5 8.81 20.33 0.60
N MET A 6 8.89 19.36 1.51
CA MET A 6 8.78 17.92 1.16
C MET A 6 7.42 17.59 0.55
N THR A 7 6.34 18.12 1.12
CA THR A 7 4.99 17.90 0.59
C THR A 7 4.83 18.48 -0.80
N THR A 8 5.22 19.75 -0.99
CA THR A 8 5.13 20.43 -2.28
C THR A 8 5.99 19.74 -3.34
N ALA A 9 7.24 19.38 -3.01
CA ALA A 9 8.12 18.67 -3.92
C ALA A 9 7.56 17.30 -4.33
N SER A 10 7.02 16.52 -3.36
CA SER A 10 6.41 15.21 -3.63
C SER A 10 5.17 15.32 -4.52
N LEU A 11 4.29 16.28 -4.25
CA LEU A 11 3.11 16.53 -5.07
C LEU A 11 3.48 17.03 -6.46
N PHE A 12 4.42 17.94 -6.55
CA PHE A 12 4.91 18.45 -7.84
C PHE A 12 5.52 17.32 -8.68
N ALA A 13 6.40 16.49 -8.09
CA ALA A 13 7.00 15.35 -8.79
C ALA A 13 5.94 14.35 -9.26
N PHE A 14 4.90 14.11 -8.46
CA PHE A 14 3.79 13.22 -8.80
C PHE A 14 2.96 13.75 -9.97
N PHE A 15 2.55 15.01 -9.95
CA PHE A 15 1.74 15.61 -11.00
C PHE A 15 2.53 16.02 -12.26
N SER A 16 3.86 16.14 -12.16
CA SER A 16 4.72 16.40 -13.32
C SER A 16 4.79 15.25 -14.32
N LYS A 17 4.34 14.06 -13.94
CA LYS A 17 4.33 12.88 -14.80
C LYS A 17 2.91 12.32 -15.01
N PRO A 18 2.01 13.05 -15.68
CA PRO A 18 0.62 12.62 -15.86
C PRO A 18 0.50 11.32 -16.66
N GLN A 19 1.50 10.99 -17.47
CA GLN A 19 1.55 9.75 -18.24
C GLN A 19 1.53 8.49 -17.34
N ILE A 20 2.13 8.55 -16.14
CA ILE A 20 2.12 7.46 -15.17
C ILE A 20 0.71 7.23 -14.64
N LEU A 21 -0.01 8.29 -14.34
CA LEU A 21 -1.40 8.23 -13.90
C LEU A 21 -2.30 7.63 -14.99
N ILE A 22 -2.17 8.16 -16.20
CA ILE A 22 -2.96 7.70 -17.36
C ILE A 22 -2.67 6.23 -17.68
N SER A 23 -1.40 5.79 -17.61
CA SER A 23 -1.03 4.40 -17.90
C SER A 23 -1.53 3.43 -16.84
N ALA A 24 -1.57 3.82 -15.56
CA ALA A 24 -2.16 3.02 -14.48
C ALA A 24 -3.65 2.76 -14.74
N PHE A 25 -4.41 3.79 -15.12
CA PHE A 25 -5.82 3.64 -15.45
C PHE A 25 -6.06 2.90 -16.77
N LYS A 26 -5.26 3.10 -17.80
CA LYS A 26 -5.34 2.33 -19.05
C LYS A 26 -5.11 0.83 -18.82
N GLY A 27 -4.21 0.46 -17.92
CA GLY A 27 -3.98 -0.94 -17.55
C GLY A 27 -5.21 -1.61 -16.91
N LEU A 28 -6.02 -0.84 -16.15
CA LEU A 28 -7.25 -1.33 -15.53
C LEU A 28 -8.43 -1.46 -16.50
N PHE A 29 -8.63 -0.44 -17.34
CA PHE A 29 -9.80 -0.32 -18.21
C PHE A 29 -9.52 -0.78 -19.65
N GLY A 30 -8.27 -1.09 -19.99
CA GLY A 30 -7.90 -1.65 -21.29
C GLY A 30 -8.59 -3.00 -21.49
N LYS A 31 -9.41 -3.14 -22.54
CA LYS A 31 -9.96 -4.44 -22.94
C LYS A 31 -8.79 -5.39 -23.18
N LYS A 32 -8.59 -6.35 -22.27
CA LYS A 32 -7.72 -7.49 -22.53
C LYS A 32 -8.37 -8.28 -23.67
N ASP A 33 -7.68 -8.39 -24.80
CA ASP A 33 -8.10 -9.20 -25.91
C ASP A 33 -8.08 -10.68 -25.46
N PRO A 34 -9.23 -11.36 -25.34
CA PRO A 34 -9.27 -12.73 -24.80
C PRO A 34 -8.47 -13.73 -25.66
N SER A 35 -8.22 -13.39 -26.93
CA SER A 35 -7.52 -14.24 -27.88
C SER A 35 -5.99 -14.24 -27.73
N LYS A 36 -5.42 -13.30 -26.93
CA LYS A 36 -3.97 -13.17 -26.70
C LYS A 36 -3.50 -13.64 -25.32
N GLN A 37 -4.41 -14.11 -24.46
CA GLN A 37 -4.02 -14.80 -23.25
C GLN A 37 -3.56 -16.21 -23.62
N SER A 38 -2.26 -16.36 -23.86
CA SER A 38 -1.67 -17.69 -24.03
C SER A 38 -1.95 -18.50 -22.76
N ASP A 39 -2.29 -19.80 -22.91
CA ASP A 39 -2.55 -20.71 -21.77
C ASP A 39 -1.41 -20.72 -20.74
N VAL A 40 -0.23 -20.35 -21.16
CA VAL A 40 0.98 -20.19 -20.31
C VAL A 40 0.80 -19.14 -19.21
N LEU A 41 0.06 -18.05 -19.46
CA LEU A 41 -0.14 -16.99 -18.45
C LEU A 41 -1.09 -17.43 -17.33
N LYS A 42 -2.02 -18.34 -17.60
CA LYS A 42 -2.97 -18.84 -16.60
C LYS A 42 -2.28 -19.62 -15.46
N ASP A 43 -1.17 -20.30 -15.76
CA ASP A 43 -0.40 -21.05 -14.76
C ASP A 43 0.58 -20.19 -13.98
N ILE A 44 0.83 -18.97 -14.46
CA ILE A 44 1.83 -18.05 -13.91
C ILE A 44 1.16 -16.97 -13.06
N GLU A 45 0.01 -16.44 -13.51
CA GLU A 45 -0.72 -15.36 -12.86
C GLU A 45 -1.63 -15.89 -11.72
N LEU A 46 -1.88 -15.03 -10.74
CA LEU A 46 -2.92 -15.27 -9.75
C LEU A 46 -4.30 -15.10 -10.41
N PRO A 47 -5.27 -16.00 -10.14
CA PRO A 47 -6.60 -15.88 -10.71
C PRO A 47 -7.30 -14.61 -10.21
N MET A 48 -8.05 -13.96 -11.11
CA MET A 48 -8.76 -12.70 -10.81
C MET A 48 -9.67 -12.79 -9.58
N ASN A 49 -10.23 -13.97 -9.30
CA ASN A 49 -11.08 -14.21 -8.15
C ASN A 49 -10.39 -13.92 -6.81
N VAL A 50 -9.06 -14.15 -6.74
CA VAL A 50 -8.26 -13.83 -5.53
C VAL A 50 -8.29 -12.33 -5.25
N PHE A 51 -8.25 -11.50 -6.27
CA PHE A 51 -8.32 -10.04 -6.12
C PHE A 51 -9.74 -9.56 -5.81
N VAL A 52 -10.73 -10.07 -6.53
CA VAL A 52 -12.14 -9.66 -6.39
C VAL A 52 -12.69 -10.02 -4.99
N ILE A 53 -12.28 -11.14 -4.44
CA ILE A 53 -12.69 -11.58 -3.09
C ILE A 53 -11.71 -11.08 -2.03
N GLY A 54 -10.42 -11.16 -2.30
CA GLY A 54 -9.36 -10.82 -1.33
C GLY A 54 -9.37 -9.34 -0.92
N ILE A 55 -9.53 -8.42 -1.88
CA ILE A 55 -9.51 -6.98 -1.58
C ILE A 55 -10.68 -6.59 -0.65
N PRO A 56 -11.95 -6.95 -0.91
CA PRO A 56 -13.04 -6.66 0.02
C PRO A 56 -12.91 -7.33 1.39
N VAL A 57 -12.44 -8.58 1.43
CA VAL A 57 -12.28 -9.32 2.70
C VAL A 57 -11.19 -8.70 3.55
N VAL A 58 -9.99 -8.51 3.00
CA VAL A 58 -8.88 -7.90 3.74
C VAL A 58 -9.18 -6.44 4.06
N GLY A 59 -9.74 -5.69 3.12
CA GLY A 59 -10.17 -4.31 3.33
C GLY A 59 -11.22 -4.21 4.44
N GLY A 60 -12.19 -5.11 4.47
CA GLY A 60 -13.20 -5.18 5.53
C GLY A 60 -12.60 -5.48 6.91
N ILE A 61 -11.63 -6.39 6.99
CA ILE A 61 -10.90 -6.68 8.24
C ILE A 61 -10.14 -5.43 8.69
N VAL A 62 -9.41 -4.76 7.81
CA VAL A 62 -8.66 -3.54 8.13
C VAL A 62 -9.59 -2.44 8.62
N VAL A 63 -10.73 -2.24 7.96
CA VAL A 63 -11.74 -1.25 8.39
C VAL A 63 -12.31 -1.60 9.77
N ALA A 64 -12.62 -2.86 10.03
CA ALA A 64 -13.13 -3.32 11.32
C ALA A 64 -12.10 -3.10 12.45
N LEU A 65 -10.83 -3.43 12.20
CA LEU A 65 -9.74 -3.19 13.15
C LEU A 65 -9.50 -1.70 13.37
N ALA A 66 -9.51 -0.89 12.32
CA ALA A 66 -9.35 0.55 12.42
C ALA A 66 -10.51 1.20 13.21
N ALA A 67 -11.73 0.73 13.01
CA ALA A 67 -12.89 1.19 13.76
C ALA A 67 -12.83 0.78 15.25
N HIS A 68 -12.37 -0.45 15.53
CA HIS A 68 -12.33 -0.98 16.88
C HIS A 68 -11.20 -0.39 17.74
N PHE A 69 -10.00 -0.24 17.17
CA PHE A 69 -8.81 0.17 17.92
C PHE A 69 -8.47 1.67 17.81
N PHE A 70 -8.95 2.35 16.77
CA PHE A 70 -8.56 3.74 16.46
C PHE A 70 -9.74 4.68 16.28
N ASP A 71 -10.97 4.25 16.62
CA ASP A 71 -12.21 5.04 16.50
C ASP A 71 -12.43 5.64 15.09
N VAL A 72 -11.89 4.98 14.06
CA VAL A 72 -12.13 5.38 12.67
C VAL A 72 -13.57 5.02 12.29
N LYS A 73 -14.35 6.00 11.84
CA LYS A 73 -15.72 5.75 11.41
C LYS A 73 -15.75 4.79 10.22
N VAL A 74 -16.57 3.74 10.29
CA VAL A 74 -16.64 2.67 9.27
C VAL A 74 -16.84 3.22 7.85
N TRP A 75 -17.69 4.24 7.69
CA TRP A 75 -17.92 4.85 6.37
C TRP A 75 -16.65 5.49 5.77
N MET A 76 -15.76 6.05 6.62
CA MET A 76 -14.47 6.58 6.16
C MET A 76 -13.56 5.45 5.69
N GLY A 77 -13.57 4.31 6.37
CA GLY A 77 -12.86 3.12 5.95
C GLY A 77 -13.36 2.57 4.61
N ILE A 78 -14.68 2.57 4.40
CA ILE A 78 -15.29 2.14 3.12
C ILE A 78 -14.83 3.04 1.95
N ILE A 79 -14.66 4.35 2.19
CA ILE A 79 -14.10 5.26 1.16
C ILE A 79 -12.59 5.06 1.02
N ALA A 80 -11.88 4.78 2.12
CA ALA A 80 -10.43 4.62 2.10
C ALA A 80 -9.99 3.41 1.27
N VAL A 81 -10.68 2.28 1.34
CA VAL A 81 -10.26 1.04 0.63
C VAL A 81 -10.18 1.22 -0.89
N PRO A 82 -11.20 1.75 -1.60
CA PRO A 82 -11.08 2.03 -3.03
C PRO A 82 -9.99 3.07 -3.35
N LEU A 83 -9.84 4.09 -2.51
CA LEU A 83 -8.82 5.12 -2.70
C LEU A 83 -7.41 4.53 -2.58
N ILE A 84 -7.17 3.71 -1.56
CA ILE A 84 -5.91 2.99 -1.36
C ILE A 84 -5.61 2.09 -2.57
N PHE A 85 -6.62 1.37 -3.07
CA PHE A 85 -6.47 0.53 -4.25
C PHE A 85 -6.01 1.34 -5.47
N VAL A 86 -6.67 2.47 -5.77
CA VAL A 86 -6.28 3.36 -6.87
C VAL A 86 -4.84 3.88 -6.68
N PHE A 87 -4.49 4.32 -5.48
CA PHE A 87 -3.14 4.82 -5.21
C PHE A 87 -2.08 3.72 -5.30
N THR A 88 -2.41 2.50 -4.88
CA THR A 88 -1.53 1.34 -5.03
C THR A 88 -1.25 1.02 -6.50
N LEU A 89 -2.27 1.08 -7.36
CA LEU A 89 -2.07 0.90 -8.80
C LEU A 89 -1.14 1.95 -9.40
N ILE A 90 -1.29 3.21 -8.97
CA ILE A 90 -0.41 4.29 -9.40
C ILE A 90 1.02 4.03 -8.91
N ALA A 91 1.19 3.61 -7.65
CA ALA A 91 2.48 3.28 -7.08
C ALA A 91 3.19 2.16 -7.85
N VAL A 92 2.49 1.04 -8.06
CA VAL A 92 3.03 -0.14 -8.76
C VAL A 92 3.40 0.21 -10.20
N ASN A 93 2.55 0.97 -10.91
CA ASN A 93 2.84 1.41 -12.28
C ASN A 93 4.05 2.35 -12.33
N SER A 94 4.15 3.30 -11.38
CA SER A 94 5.32 4.18 -11.26
C SER A 94 6.59 3.38 -11.02
N THR A 95 6.56 2.45 -10.08
CA THR A 95 7.70 1.58 -9.75
C THR A 95 8.12 0.73 -10.95
N GLY A 96 7.15 0.17 -11.68
CA GLY A 96 7.41 -0.61 -12.90
C GLY A 96 8.09 0.18 -14.00
N LEU A 97 7.79 1.47 -14.14
CA LEU A 97 8.35 2.35 -15.17
C LEU A 97 9.64 3.06 -14.75
N THR A 98 9.77 3.40 -13.49
CA THR A 98 10.84 4.30 -13.00
C THR A 98 11.71 3.69 -11.92
N SER A 99 11.35 2.51 -11.40
CA SER A 99 11.95 1.89 -10.21
C SER A 99 11.85 2.75 -8.93
N ILE A 100 10.97 3.75 -8.93
CA ILE A 100 10.74 4.64 -7.79
C ILE A 100 9.28 4.55 -7.36
N THR A 101 9.06 4.22 -6.08
CA THR A 101 7.73 4.17 -5.47
C THR A 101 7.39 5.54 -4.87
N PRO A 102 6.34 6.24 -5.32
CA PRO A 102 5.96 7.54 -4.79
C PRO A 102 5.13 7.44 -3.49
N SER A 103 5.49 6.55 -2.56
CA SER A 103 4.72 6.28 -1.34
C SER A 103 4.50 7.53 -0.48
N GLY A 104 5.52 8.38 -0.36
CA GLY A 104 5.42 9.63 0.39
C GLY A 104 4.42 10.62 -0.22
N ALA A 105 4.37 10.75 -1.57
CA ALA A 105 3.40 11.59 -2.26
C ALA A 105 1.98 11.05 -2.11
N LEU A 106 1.79 9.74 -2.22
CA LEU A 106 0.49 9.08 -2.09
C LEU A 106 -0.07 9.20 -0.66
N GLY A 107 0.77 9.04 0.36
CA GLY A 107 0.39 9.31 1.75
C GLY A 107 -0.06 10.77 1.95
N LYS A 108 0.64 11.75 1.35
CA LYS A 108 0.24 13.17 1.41
C LYS A 108 -1.07 13.45 0.69
N LEU A 109 -1.29 12.85 -0.48
CA LEU A 109 -2.57 12.94 -1.18
C LEU A 109 -3.72 12.37 -0.35
N THR A 110 -3.48 11.23 0.31
CA THR A 110 -4.46 10.65 1.24
C THR A 110 -4.75 11.60 2.40
N GLN A 111 -3.72 12.22 3.00
CA GLN A 111 -3.90 13.21 4.07
C GLN A 111 -4.73 14.40 3.61
N LEU A 112 -4.47 14.93 2.42
CA LEU A 112 -5.25 16.03 1.86
C LEU A 112 -6.70 15.63 1.60
N THR A 113 -6.92 14.44 1.05
CA THR A 113 -8.25 13.91 0.78
C THR A 113 -9.06 13.75 2.07
N PHE A 114 -8.49 13.12 3.10
CA PHE A 114 -9.17 12.94 4.38
C PHE A 114 -9.21 14.22 5.22
N GLY A 115 -8.30 15.16 4.99
CA GLY A 115 -8.40 16.51 5.56
C GLY A 115 -9.65 17.26 5.10
N VAL A 116 -10.10 17.00 3.86
CA VAL A 116 -11.34 17.58 3.31
C VAL A 116 -12.57 16.76 3.73
N ILE A 117 -12.50 15.43 3.67
CA ILE A 117 -13.63 14.53 3.94
C ILE A 117 -13.97 14.49 5.45
N ALA A 118 -12.94 14.54 6.30
CA ALA A 118 -13.05 14.40 7.76
C ALA A 118 -12.24 15.50 8.46
N PRO A 119 -12.62 16.78 8.32
CA PRO A 119 -11.88 17.89 8.91
C PRO A 119 -11.85 17.74 10.44
N GLY A 120 -10.66 17.92 11.02
CA GLY A 120 -10.45 17.81 12.47
C GLY A 120 -10.25 16.39 13.00
N ASN A 121 -10.44 15.34 12.21
CA ASN A 121 -10.18 13.97 12.63
C ASN A 121 -8.74 13.57 12.28
N ILE A 122 -7.81 13.92 13.18
CA ILE A 122 -6.37 13.68 12.99
C ILE A 122 -6.07 12.18 12.93
N THR A 123 -6.70 11.37 13.77
CA THR A 123 -6.49 9.92 13.83
C THR A 123 -6.83 9.26 12.50
N THR A 124 -8.02 9.50 11.97
CA THR A 124 -8.43 8.95 10.66
C THR A 124 -7.49 9.40 9.56
N ASN A 125 -7.09 10.67 9.54
CA ASN A 125 -6.20 11.22 8.53
C ASN A 125 -4.83 10.54 8.56
N LEU A 126 -4.21 10.40 9.73
CA LEU A 126 -2.90 9.76 9.88
C LEU A 126 -2.96 8.26 9.59
N MET A 127 -3.98 7.57 10.09
CA MET A 127 -4.14 6.12 9.88
C MET A 127 -4.35 5.79 8.40
N THR A 128 -5.25 6.49 7.72
CA THR A 128 -5.49 6.25 6.29
C THR A 128 -4.27 6.56 5.43
N ALA A 129 -3.52 7.62 5.77
CA ALA A 129 -2.28 7.96 5.07
C ALA A 129 -1.17 6.93 5.31
N GLY A 130 -1.01 6.47 6.55
CA GLY A 130 -0.06 5.43 6.90
C GLY A 130 -0.35 4.13 6.17
N ILE A 131 -1.60 3.65 6.24
CA ILE A 131 -2.05 2.43 5.54
C ILE A 131 -1.83 2.57 4.02
N THR A 132 -2.15 3.74 3.43
CA THR A 132 -1.91 3.97 1.99
C THR A 132 -0.44 3.84 1.64
N GLY A 133 0.44 4.46 2.43
CA GLY A 133 1.89 4.40 2.21
C GLY A 133 2.43 2.98 2.31
N GLU A 134 2.01 2.24 3.33
CA GLU A 134 2.42 0.85 3.55
C GLU A 134 1.90 -0.09 2.45
N VAL A 135 0.63 -0.02 2.08
CA VAL A 135 0.06 -0.87 1.02
C VAL A 135 0.74 -0.58 -0.32
N ALA A 136 0.93 0.70 -0.67
CA ALA A 136 1.60 1.10 -1.89
C ALA A 136 3.08 0.66 -1.91
N GLY A 137 3.78 0.80 -0.77
CA GLY A 137 5.16 0.38 -0.59
C GLY A 137 5.32 -1.13 -0.73
N ASN A 138 4.51 -1.90 0.00
CA ASN A 138 4.56 -3.37 -0.04
C ASN A 138 4.19 -3.94 -1.42
N ALA A 139 3.18 -3.37 -2.08
CA ALA A 139 2.82 -3.78 -3.45
C ALA A 139 3.95 -3.52 -4.45
N SER A 140 4.66 -2.40 -4.30
CA SER A 140 5.81 -2.05 -5.12
C SER A 140 7.02 -2.95 -4.85
N ASN A 141 7.29 -3.28 -3.59
CA ASN A 141 8.34 -4.22 -3.20
C ASN A 141 8.06 -5.60 -3.79
N LEU A 142 6.82 -6.10 -3.69
CA LEU A 142 6.43 -7.35 -4.30
C LEU A 142 6.66 -7.35 -5.81
N LEU A 143 6.37 -6.25 -6.52
CA LEU A 143 6.64 -6.12 -7.95
C LEU A 143 8.14 -6.19 -8.25
N MET A 144 8.97 -5.53 -7.42
CA MET A 144 10.43 -5.57 -7.58
C MET A 144 11.02 -6.96 -7.33
N ASP A 145 10.41 -7.78 -6.48
CA ASP A 145 10.81 -9.16 -6.22
C ASP A 145 10.33 -10.11 -7.33
N ILE A 146 9.10 -9.94 -7.79
CA ILE A 146 8.50 -10.81 -8.83
C ILE A 146 9.26 -10.72 -10.14
N LYS A 147 9.65 -9.52 -10.58
CA LYS A 147 10.29 -9.32 -11.89
C LYS A 147 11.62 -10.08 -12.03
N PRO A 148 12.61 -9.90 -11.15
CA PRO A 148 13.87 -10.67 -11.25
C PRO A 148 13.63 -12.16 -11.01
N GLY A 149 12.76 -12.54 -10.09
CA GLY A 149 12.45 -13.94 -9.86
C GLY A 149 11.84 -14.63 -11.08
N TYR A 150 10.97 -13.95 -11.83
CA TYR A 150 10.43 -14.43 -13.09
C TYR A 150 11.52 -14.59 -14.16
N MET A 151 12.44 -13.63 -14.24
CA MET A 151 13.58 -13.69 -15.17
C MET A 151 14.54 -14.87 -14.87
N LEU A 152 14.60 -15.32 -13.63
CA LEU A 152 15.34 -16.50 -13.16
C LEU A 152 14.54 -17.81 -13.29
N GLY A 153 13.36 -17.78 -13.88
CA GLY A 153 12.48 -18.95 -14.06
C GLY A 153 11.53 -19.24 -12.89
N GLY A 154 11.48 -18.39 -11.89
CA GLY A 154 10.52 -18.49 -10.78
C GLY A 154 9.10 -18.16 -11.22
N LYS A 155 8.12 -18.85 -10.63
CA LYS A 155 6.70 -18.53 -10.88
C LYS A 155 6.25 -17.38 -9.99
N PRO A 156 5.74 -16.24 -10.54
CA PRO A 156 5.23 -15.10 -9.78
C PRO A 156 4.21 -15.47 -8.70
N ARG A 157 3.36 -16.46 -8.97
CA ARG A 157 2.40 -17.01 -8.03
C ARG A 157 3.04 -17.55 -6.75
N HIS A 158 4.17 -18.25 -6.83
CA HIS A 158 4.87 -18.78 -5.66
C HIS A 158 5.53 -17.65 -4.87
N GLN A 159 6.06 -16.64 -5.53
CA GLN A 159 6.64 -15.47 -4.86
C GLN A 159 5.57 -14.66 -4.12
N ALA A 160 4.39 -14.47 -4.70
CA ALA A 160 3.28 -13.81 -4.01
C ALA A 160 2.87 -14.57 -2.72
N VAL A 161 2.80 -15.90 -2.77
CA VAL A 161 2.53 -16.72 -1.57
C VAL A 161 3.65 -16.59 -0.55
N GLY A 162 4.91 -16.66 -0.99
CA GLY A 162 6.08 -16.46 -0.13
C GLY A 162 6.07 -15.09 0.55
N HIS A 163 5.70 -14.06 -0.16
CA HIS A 163 5.57 -12.69 0.38
C HIS A 163 4.50 -12.61 1.50
N VAL A 164 3.33 -13.22 1.28
CA VAL A 164 2.27 -13.28 2.30
C VAL A 164 2.75 -14.04 3.56
N LEU A 165 3.42 -15.17 3.38
CA LEU A 165 3.99 -15.93 4.51
C LEU A 165 5.06 -15.11 5.24
N GLY A 166 5.90 -14.38 4.50
CA GLY A 166 6.91 -13.47 5.05
C GLY A 166 6.29 -12.34 5.88
N ILE A 167 5.20 -11.74 5.41
CA ILE A 167 4.46 -10.71 6.16
C ILE A 167 3.92 -11.25 7.47
N ILE A 168 3.31 -12.45 7.45
CA ILE A 168 2.78 -13.09 8.67
C ILE A 168 3.91 -13.39 9.64
N ALA A 169 4.99 -14.02 9.18
CA ALA A 169 6.15 -14.33 10.03
C ALA A 169 6.79 -13.05 10.59
N GLY A 170 6.97 -12.02 9.77
CA GLY A 170 7.49 -10.72 10.20
C GLY A 170 6.62 -10.06 11.26
N ALA A 171 5.31 -10.07 11.08
CA ALA A 171 4.37 -9.52 12.05
C ALA A 171 4.41 -10.26 13.40
N LEU A 172 4.51 -11.60 13.37
CA LEU A 172 4.60 -12.41 14.58
C LEU A 172 5.92 -12.17 15.35
N VAL A 173 7.00 -11.90 14.66
CA VAL A 173 8.32 -11.66 15.28
C VAL A 173 8.51 -10.22 15.71
N SER A 174 8.03 -9.25 14.94
CA SER A 174 8.24 -7.82 15.21
C SER A 174 7.66 -7.37 16.55
N VAL A 175 6.49 -7.86 16.93
CA VAL A 175 5.82 -7.49 18.18
C VAL A 175 6.62 -7.96 19.41
N PRO A 176 6.99 -9.24 19.57
CA PRO A 176 7.84 -9.69 20.67
C PRO A 176 9.20 -8.98 20.72
N VAL A 177 9.83 -8.77 19.56
CA VAL A 177 11.12 -8.08 19.49
C VAL A 177 10.98 -6.63 19.95
N PHE A 178 9.93 -5.93 19.53
CA PHE A 178 9.65 -4.57 20.00
C PHE A 178 9.53 -4.51 21.53
N TYR A 179 8.75 -5.42 22.13
CA TYR A 179 8.61 -5.50 23.59
C TYR A 179 9.93 -5.82 24.29
N LEU A 180 10.71 -6.76 23.77
CA LEU A 180 11.97 -7.16 24.37
C LEU A 180 13.05 -6.09 24.28
N VAL A 181 13.10 -5.34 23.19
CA VAL A 181 14.14 -4.34 22.95
C VAL A 181 13.77 -2.97 23.53
N PHE A 182 12.56 -2.51 23.26
CA PHE A 182 12.18 -1.13 23.58
C PHE A 182 11.36 -1.02 24.87
N MET A 183 10.57 -2.03 25.22
CA MET A 183 9.71 -1.99 26.40
C MET A 183 10.31 -2.70 27.64
N ARG A 184 11.54 -3.21 27.52
CA ARG A 184 12.21 -3.97 28.60
C ARG A 184 12.29 -3.18 29.93
N ASN A 185 12.45 -1.85 29.87
CA ASN A 185 12.56 -0.99 31.02
C ASN A 185 11.27 -0.20 31.32
N GLY A 186 10.15 -0.61 30.71
CA GLY A 186 8.84 0.04 30.85
C GLY A 186 8.60 1.19 29.85
N PRO A 187 7.31 1.53 29.63
CA PRO A 187 6.93 2.54 28.63
C PRO A 187 7.42 3.96 28.96
N ALA A 188 7.74 4.24 30.22
CA ALA A 188 8.26 5.55 30.63
C ALA A 188 9.63 5.90 30.00
N ASN A 189 10.40 4.90 29.57
CA ASN A 189 11.70 5.12 28.94
C ASN A 189 11.63 5.34 27.43
N LEU A 190 10.44 5.25 26.81
CA LEU A 190 10.23 5.57 25.39
C LEU A 190 10.09 7.09 25.16
N VAL A 191 9.77 7.84 26.21
CA VAL A 191 9.62 9.29 26.16
C VAL A 191 10.71 9.86 27.08
N THR A 192 11.88 10.10 26.53
CA THR A 192 12.95 10.86 27.22
C THR A 192 12.98 12.27 26.65
N ASP A 193 13.27 13.26 27.51
CA ASP A 193 13.38 14.68 27.12
C ASP A 193 14.47 14.97 26.06
N GLN A 194 15.06 13.93 25.49
CA GLN A 194 16.15 14.01 24.49
C GLN A 194 15.70 13.70 23.06
N TYR A 195 14.40 13.38 22.83
CA TYR A 195 13.85 13.15 21.48
C TYR A 195 12.57 13.96 21.25
#